data_aa257205523d8837bf575a42eb34dcfa
#
_entry.id   aa257205523d8837bf575a42eb34dcfa
#
_cell.length_a   1.000
_cell.length_b   1.000
_cell.length_c   1.000
_cell.angle_alpha   90.00
_cell.angle_beta   90.00
_cell.angle_gamma   90.00
#
_symmetry.space_group_name_H-M   'P 1'
#
loop_
_entity.id
_entity.type
_entity.pdbx_description
1 polymer ?
#
loop_
_entity_poly.entity_id
_entity_poly.type
_entity_poly.pdbx_seq_one_letter_code
_entity_poly.pdbx_strand_id
1 'polypeptide(L)'
;MTNILLVMGGGAVGAALRYQLGRLAGHLTPGATWPWGTFAANLIGALTMGLLAGWLTRESGATGPLNSESLRLLLGVGLLGGFTTFSAFSLETMLMIDRGQALMAMVYALASVGGAVCALGLGLMLTRSAGA
;
A
#
# COMPACT_ATOMS: atom_id res chain seq x y z
N MET A 1 16.33 -16.74 10.27
CA MET A 1 17.22 -15.65 9.83
C MET A 1 16.83 -15.12 8.44
N THR A 2 16.68 -15.99 7.45
CA THR A 2 16.34 -15.58 6.07
C THR A 2 15.03 -14.77 5.95
N ASN A 3 13.98 -15.17 6.66
CA ASN A 3 12.65 -14.53 6.59
C ASN A 3 12.69 -13.05 7.05
N ILE A 4 13.41 -12.75 8.13
CA ILE A 4 13.53 -11.37 8.61
C ILE A 4 14.33 -10.49 7.63
N LEU A 5 15.35 -11.06 6.97
CA LEU A 5 16.13 -10.34 5.96
C LEU A 5 15.27 -10.01 4.73
N LEU A 6 14.37 -10.91 4.31
CA LEU A 6 13.41 -10.65 3.24
C LEU A 6 12.47 -9.50 3.60
N VAL A 7 11.92 -9.50 4.81
CA VAL A 7 11.04 -8.44 5.29
C VAL A 7 11.80 -7.11 5.40
N MET A 8 13.02 -7.13 5.96
CA MET A 8 13.86 -5.92 6.07
C MET A 8 14.21 -5.33 4.70
N GLY A 9 14.67 -6.17 3.78
CA GLY A 9 15.03 -5.72 2.42
C GLY A 9 13.83 -5.15 1.67
N GLY A 10 12.72 -5.87 1.66
CA GLY A 10 11.46 -5.40 1.07
C GLY A 10 10.98 -4.11 1.73
N GLY A 11 10.99 -4.05 3.06
CA GLY A 11 10.55 -2.89 3.82
C GLY A 11 11.39 -1.64 3.55
N ALA A 12 12.72 -1.78 3.45
CA ALA A 12 13.62 -0.69 3.11
C ALA A 12 13.29 -0.10 1.72
N VAL A 13 13.09 -0.97 0.71
CA VAL A 13 12.71 -0.55 -0.64
C VAL A 13 11.32 0.09 -0.62
N GLY A 14 10.34 -0.53 0.03
CA GLY A 14 8.98 0.00 0.13
C GLY A 14 8.93 1.39 0.77
N ALA A 15 9.64 1.59 1.88
CA ALA A 15 9.73 2.89 2.55
C ALA A 15 10.41 3.95 1.67
N ALA A 16 11.47 3.59 0.94
CA ALA A 16 12.14 4.48 -0.01
C ALA A 16 11.21 4.89 -1.17
N LEU A 17 10.46 3.95 -1.74
CA LEU A 17 9.49 4.23 -2.80
C LEU A 17 8.36 5.15 -2.30
N ARG A 18 7.83 4.91 -1.10
CA ARG A 18 6.84 5.79 -0.48
C ARG A 18 7.38 7.22 -0.29
N TYR A 19 8.60 7.35 0.19
CA TYR A 19 9.25 8.66 0.34
C TYR A 19 9.36 9.39 -1.00
N GLN A 20 9.80 8.71 -2.06
CA GLN A 20 9.91 9.31 -3.39
C GLN A 20 8.53 9.69 -3.97
N LEU A 21 7.52 8.84 -3.78
CA LEU A 21 6.16 9.14 -4.21
C LEU A 21 5.61 10.38 -3.48
N GLY A 22 5.87 10.51 -2.18
CA GLY A 22 5.49 11.69 -1.40
C GLY A 22 6.15 12.97 -1.91
N ARG A 23 7.45 12.90 -2.24
CA ARG A 23 8.17 14.03 -2.88
C ARG A 23 7.58 14.41 -4.22
N LEU A 24 7.35 13.41 -5.08
CA LEU A 24 6.75 13.63 -6.41
C LEU A 24 5.36 14.26 -6.28
N ALA A 25 4.51 13.74 -5.41
CA ALA A 25 3.19 14.31 -5.15
C ALA A 25 3.28 15.77 -4.68
N GLY A 26 4.20 16.09 -3.76
CA GLY A 26 4.45 17.45 -3.32
C GLY A 26 4.87 18.41 -4.44
N HIS A 27 5.68 17.93 -5.38
CA HIS A 27 6.07 18.71 -6.56
C HIS A 27 4.92 18.91 -7.56
N LEU A 28 4.09 17.89 -7.76
CA LEU A 28 2.98 17.93 -8.72
C LEU A 28 1.76 18.70 -8.18
N THR A 29 1.60 18.75 -6.86
CA THR A 29 0.45 19.41 -6.20
C THR A 29 0.91 20.40 -5.13
N PRO A 30 1.67 21.45 -5.50
CA PRO A 30 2.17 22.42 -4.53
C PRO A 30 0.99 23.15 -3.85
N GLY A 31 1.04 23.22 -2.51
CA GLY A 31 -0.01 23.86 -1.72
C GLY A 31 -1.32 23.09 -1.57
N ALA A 32 -1.40 21.85 -2.07
CA ALA A 32 -2.58 21.01 -1.89
C ALA A 32 -2.83 20.70 -0.41
N THR A 33 -4.08 20.84 0.01
CA THR A 33 -4.53 20.45 1.36
C THR A 33 -4.75 18.94 1.47
N TRP A 34 -4.99 18.27 0.35
CA TRP A 34 -5.16 16.82 0.28
C TRP A 34 -3.80 16.12 0.25
N PRO A 35 -3.57 15.10 1.10
CA PRO A 35 -2.28 14.38 1.16
C PRO A 35 -2.14 13.36 0.03
N TRP A 36 -1.94 13.82 -1.20
CA TRP A 36 -1.89 12.98 -2.40
C TRP A 36 -0.86 11.86 -2.32
N GLY A 37 0.31 12.11 -1.70
CA GLY A 37 1.38 11.12 -1.58
C GLY A 37 0.95 9.89 -0.77
N THR A 38 0.42 10.11 0.42
CA THR A 38 -0.08 9.04 1.31
C THR A 38 -1.31 8.36 0.71
N PHE A 39 -2.24 9.14 0.16
CA PHE A 39 -3.44 8.62 -0.49
C PHE A 39 -3.08 7.68 -1.65
N ALA A 40 -2.23 8.12 -2.57
CA ALA A 40 -1.76 7.31 -3.70
C ALA A 40 -0.99 6.07 -3.25
N ALA A 41 -0.07 6.20 -2.28
CA ALA A 41 0.69 5.07 -1.76
C ALA A 41 -0.22 3.97 -1.21
N ASN A 42 -1.23 4.35 -0.43
CA ASN A 42 -2.15 3.39 0.17
C ASN A 42 -3.07 2.73 -0.88
N LEU A 43 -3.57 3.48 -1.88
CA LEU A 43 -4.39 2.92 -2.95
C LEU A 43 -3.59 1.99 -3.88
N ILE A 44 -2.44 2.44 -4.35
CA ILE A 44 -1.54 1.64 -5.22
C ILE A 44 -1.09 0.39 -4.46
N GLY A 45 -0.68 0.55 -3.19
CA GLY A 45 -0.26 -0.56 -2.35
C GLY A 45 -1.38 -1.57 -2.11
N ALA A 46 -2.61 -1.11 -1.86
CA ALA A 46 -3.77 -1.97 -1.69
C ALA A 46 -4.11 -2.76 -2.97
N LEU A 47 -4.12 -2.10 -4.13
CA LEU A 47 -4.33 -2.77 -5.42
C LEU A 47 -3.26 -3.84 -5.67
N THR A 48 -1.99 -3.48 -5.48
CA THR A 48 -0.85 -4.39 -5.68
C THR A 48 -0.89 -5.55 -4.68
N MET A 49 -1.29 -5.30 -3.44
CA MET A 49 -1.50 -6.35 -2.44
C MET A 49 -2.59 -7.33 -2.86
N GLY A 50 -3.70 -6.83 -3.41
CA GLY A 50 -4.78 -7.67 -3.95
C GLY A 50 -4.31 -8.55 -5.11
N LEU A 51 -3.55 -7.97 -6.06
CA LEU A 51 -2.94 -8.70 -7.17
C LEU A 51 -1.97 -9.79 -6.66
N LEU A 52 -1.08 -9.44 -5.73
CA LEU A 52 -0.12 -10.35 -5.14
C LEU A 52 -0.81 -11.49 -4.39
N ALA A 53 -1.78 -11.18 -3.54
CA ALA A 53 -2.51 -12.18 -2.77
C ALA A 53 -3.28 -13.16 -3.66
N GLY A 54 -3.94 -12.64 -4.71
CA GLY A 54 -4.64 -13.48 -5.67
C GLY A 54 -3.69 -14.35 -6.51
N TRP A 55 -2.51 -13.84 -6.87
CA TRP A 55 -1.48 -14.61 -7.56
C TRP A 55 -0.88 -15.70 -6.68
N LEU A 56 -0.51 -15.39 -5.44
CA LEU A 56 0.07 -16.35 -4.50
C LEU A 56 -0.87 -17.52 -4.17
N THR A 57 -2.18 -17.29 -4.13
CA THR A 57 -3.15 -18.38 -3.90
C THR A 57 -3.19 -19.39 -5.05
N ARG A 58 -2.81 -18.98 -6.27
CA ARG A 58 -2.73 -19.87 -7.44
C ARG A 58 -1.43 -20.67 -7.48
N GLU A 59 -0.34 -20.08 -6.99
CA GLU A 59 1.00 -20.65 -7.00
C GLU A 59 1.32 -21.50 -5.75
N SER A 60 0.32 -21.88 -4.96
CA SER A 60 0.47 -22.59 -3.66
C SER A 60 1.22 -23.93 -3.72
N GLY A 61 1.67 -24.39 -4.89
CA GLY A 61 2.46 -25.61 -5.11
C GLY A 61 3.92 -25.37 -5.52
N ALA A 62 4.38 -24.11 -5.63
CA ALA A 62 5.73 -23.81 -6.08
C ALA A 62 6.78 -24.22 -5.04
N THR A 63 7.65 -25.17 -5.39
CA THR A 63 8.81 -25.60 -4.61
C THR A 63 10.07 -24.95 -5.19
N GLY A 64 10.77 -24.15 -4.40
CA GLY A 64 12.00 -23.47 -4.82
C GLY A 64 12.51 -22.48 -3.78
N PRO A 65 13.70 -21.86 -4.00
CA PRO A 65 14.26 -20.88 -3.07
C PRO A 65 13.40 -19.62 -2.92
N LEU A 66 12.56 -19.32 -3.90
CA LEU A 66 11.53 -18.28 -3.85
C LEU A 66 10.14 -18.95 -3.86
N ASN A 67 9.84 -19.69 -2.79
CA ASN A 67 8.51 -20.26 -2.60
C ASN A 67 7.46 -19.16 -2.30
N SER A 68 6.19 -19.52 -2.34
CA SER A 68 5.09 -18.58 -2.10
C SER A 68 5.21 -17.85 -0.74
N GLU A 69 5.78 -18.48 0.29
CA GLU A 69 6.02 -17.86 1.58
C GLU A 69 7.12 -16.80 1.52
N SER A 70 8.25 -17.07 0.87
CA SER A 70 9.33 -16.09 0.71
C SER A 70 8.87 -14.87 -0.09
N LEU A 71 8.08 -15.06 -1.15
CA LEU A 71 7.50 -13.97 -1.94
C LEU A 71 6.47 -13.18 -1.13
N ARG A 72 5.64 -13.82 -0.34
CA ARG A 72 4.70 -13.17 0.56
C ARG A 72 5.44 -12.28 1.58
N LEU A 73 6.54 -12.76 2.15
CA LEU A 73 7.32 -12.01 3.11
C LEU A 73 8.07 -10.83 2.47
N LEU A 74 8.72 -11.06 1.34
CA LEU A 74 9.49 -10.02 0.64
C LEU A 74 8.58 -8.93 0.09
N LEU A 75 7.57 -9.32 -0.70
CA LEU A 75 6.71 -8.37 -1.43
C LEU A 75 5.53 -7.90 -0.59
N GLY A 76 4.81 -8.80 0.07
CA GLY A 76 3.62 -8.45 0.86
C GLY A 76 3.99 -7.74 2.16
N VAL A 77 4.68 -8.45 3.06
CA VAL A 77 4.99 -7.92 4.40
C VAL A 77 6.09 -6.86 4.32
N GLY A 78 7.15 -7.10 3.56
CA GLY A 78 8.27 -6.17 3.39
C GLY A 78 7.89 -4.99 2.52
N LEU A 79 7.90 -5.18 1.20
CA LEU A 79 7.79 -4.08 0.23
C LEU A 79 6.47 -3.32 0.35
N LEU A 80 5.34 -3.99 0.27
CA LEU A 80 4.02 -3.33 0.36
C LEU A 80 3.71 -2.83 1.78
N GLY A 81 4.15 -3.56 2.82
CA GLY A 81 4.05 -3.10 4.21
C GLY A 81 4.88 -1.84 4.48
N GLY A 82 6.07 -1.72 3.89
CA GLY A 82 6.90 -0.51 3.96
C GLY A 82 6.38 0.63 3.07
N PHE A 83 5.77 0.30 1.93
CA PHE A 83 5.24 1.28 0.98
C PHE A 83 3.94 1.93 1.46
N THR A 84 3.01 1.18 2.06
CA THR A 84 1.76 1.69 2.63
C THR A 84 1.97 2.21 4.04
N THR A 85 1.07 3.10 4.51
CA THR A 85 1.21 3.66 5.86
C THR A 85 -0.14 4.07 6.45
N PHE A 86 -0.43 3.53 7.61
CA PHE A 86 -1.58 3.95 8.41
C PHE A 86 -1.22 5.10 9.36
N SER A 87 0.00 5.15 9.86
CA SER A 87 0.44 6.19 10.79
C SER A 87 0.52 7.58 10.15
N ALA A 88 1.04 7.69 8.92
CA ALA A 88 1.03 8.95 8.18
C ALA A 88 -0.41 9.39 7.87
N PHE A 89 -1.28 8.49 7.42
CA PHE A 89 -2.71 8.74 7.22
C PHE A 89 -3.39 9.27 8.50
N SER A 90 -3.11 8.65 9.66
CA SER A 90 -3.69 9.08 10.94
C SER A 90 -3.21 10.47 11.33
N LEU A 91 -1.90 10.75 11.18
CA LEU A 91 -1.33 12.07 11.48
C LEU A 91 -1.93 13.15 10.58
N GLU A 92 -2.00 12.92 9.29
CA GLU A 92 -2.57 13.86 8.31
C GLU A 92 -4.04 14.15 8.59
N THR A 93 -4.82 13.12 8.94
CA THR A 93 -6.23 13.26 9.34
C THR A 93 -6.37 14.16 10.58
N MET A 94 -5.55 13.93 11.62
CA MET A 94 -5.55 14.77 12.81
C MET A 94 -5.14 16.21 12.53
N LEU A 95 -4.11 16.42 11.72
CA LEU A 95 -3.67 17.77 11.33
C LEU A 95 -4.75 18.53 10.52
N MET A 96 -5.57 17.83 9.72
CA MET A 96 -6.73 18.45 9.07
C MET A 96 -7.79 18.91 10.09
N ILE A 97 -8.07 18.08 11.09
CA ILE A 97 -9.02 18.41 12.17
C ILE A 97 -8.51 19.63 12.96
N ASP A 98 -7.24 19.66 13.34
CA ASP A 98 -6.61 20.76 14.08
C ASP A 98 -6.64 22.09 13.32
N ARG A 99 -6.62 22.03 11.97
CA ARG A 99 -6.77 23.21 11.09
C ARG A 99 -8.24 23.62 10.88
N GLY A 100 -9.19 23.00 11.55
CA GLY A 100 -10.62 23.25 11.38
C GLY A 100 -11.24 22.65 10.11
N GLN A 101 -10.53 21.74 9.43
CA GLN A 101 -10.96 21.08 8.19
C GLN A 101 -11.60 19.70 8.46
N ALA A 102 -12.49 19.61 9.44
CA ALA A 102 -13.09 18.35 9.88
C ALA A 102 -13.84 17.60 8.76
N LEU A 103 -14.53 18.32 7.89
CA LEU A 103 -15.21 17.72 6.73
C LEU A 103 -14.21 17.12 5.74
N MET A 104 -13.12 17.83 5.46
CA MET A 104 -12.04 17.33 4.59
C MET A 104 -11.39 16.08 5.18
N ALA A 105 -11.12 16.09 6.50
CA ALA A 105 -10.58 14.94 7.22
C ALA A 105 -11.50 13.71 7.12
N MET A 106 -12.81 13.92 7.27
CA MET A 106 -13.80 12.84 7.14
C MET A 106 -13.84 12.27 5.71
N VAL A 107 -13.87 13.13 4.70
CA VAL A 107 -13.85 12.70 3.28
C VAL A 107 -12.55 11.96 2.97
N TYR A 108 -11.41 12.48 3.44
CA TYR A 108 -10.10 11.84 3.28
C TYR A 108 -10.06 10.44 3.93
N ALA A 109 -10.58 10.31 5.15
CA ALA A 109 -10.64 9.02 5.85
C ALA A 109 -11.52 8.01 5.13
N LEU A 110 -12.73 8.40 4.73
CA LEU A 110 -13.67 7.52 4.01
C LEU A 110 -13.13 7.12 2.63
N ALA A 111 -12.57 8.08 1.87
CA ALA A 111 -12.00 7.82 0.56
C ALA A 111 -10.75 6.92 0.66
N SER A 112 -9.89 7.12 1.67
CA SER A 112 -8.69 6.29 1.87
C SER A 112 -9.05 4.87 2.25
N VAL A 113 -9.91 4.67 3.24
CA VAL A 113 -10.30 3.32 3.70
C VAL A 113 -11.14 2.62 2.64
N GLY A 114 -12.20 3.25 2.17
CA GLY A 114 -13.09 2.68 1.15
C GLY A 114 -12.35 2.42 -0.16
N GLY A 115 -11.57 3.38 -0.62
CA GLY A 115 -10.74 3.25 -1.82
C GLY A 115 -9.72 2.14 -1.73
N ALA A 116 -9.01 2.00 -0.60
CA ALA A 116 -8.03 0.93 -0.40
C ALA A 116 -8.69 -0.46 -0.38
N VAL A 117 -9.83 -0.61 0.31
CA VAL A 117 -10.58 -1.89 0.34
C VAL A 117 -11.09 -2.25 -1.05
N CYS A 118 -11.66 -1.29 -1.78
CA CYS A 118 -12.11 -1.50 -3.16
C CYS A 118 -10.96 -1.83 -4.10
N ALA A 119 -9.83 -1.13 -4.00
CA ALA A 119 -8.64 -1.37 -4.81
C ALA A 119 -8.07 -2.78 -4.58
N LEU A 120 -7.99 -3.20 -3.30
CA LEU A 120 -7.54 -4.55 -2.94
C LEU A 120 -8.51 -5.61 -3.48
N GLY A 121 -9.82 -5.41 -3.31
CA GLY A 121 -10.86 -6.29 -3.86
C GLY A 121 -10.76 -6.42 -5.37
N LEU A 122 -10.53 -5.29 -6.08
CA LEU A 122 -10.31 -5.29 -7.53
C LEU A 122 -9.07 -6.11 -7.92
N GLY A 123 -7.95 -5.93 -7.21
CA GLY A 123 -6.73 -6.71 -7.44
C GLY A 123 -6.97 -8.22 -7.30
N LEU A 124 -7.70 -8.63 -6.26
CA LEU A 124 -8.09 -10.04 -6.05
C LEU A 124 -8.98 -10.56 -7.19
N MET A 125 -9.96 -9.77 -7.62
CA MET A 125 -10.87 -10.15 -8.71
C MET A 125 -10.14 -10.32 -10.03
N LEU A 126 -9.26 -9.38 -10.39
CA LEU A 126 -8.48 -9.43 -11.63
C LEU A 126 -7.61 -10.67 -11.73
N THR A 127 -6.98 -11.08 -10.63
CA THR A 127 -6.15 -12.29 -10.62
C THR A 127 -6.96 -13.58 -10.61
N ARG A 128 -8.14 -13.59 -9.99
CA ARG A 128 -9.03 -14.75 -9.99
C ARG A 128 -9.67 -14.97 -11.37
N SER A 129 -10.11 -13.91 -12.02
CA SER A 129 -10.73 -13.99 -13.36
C SER A 129 -9.72 -14.34 -14.46
N ALA A 130 -8.46 -13.93 -14.34
CA ALA A 130 -7.40 -14.27 -15.30
C ALA A 130 -6.99 -15.75 -15.25
N GLY A 131 -7.51 -16.53 -14.32
CA GLY A 131 -7.21 -17.96 -14.14
C GLY A 131 -8.39 -18.89 -14.36
N ALA A 132 -9.53 -18.33 -14.71
CA ALA A 132 -10.70 -19.07 -15.18
C ALA A 132 -10.68 -19.16 -16.69
#